data_5a9f9513d391eafd65d648acc609aa6d
#
_entry.id   5a9f9513d391eafd65d648acc609aa6d
#
_cell.length_a   1.000
_cell.length_b   1.000
_cell.length_c   1.000
_cell.angle_alpha   90.00
_cell.angle_beta   90.00
_cell.angle_gamma   90.00
#
_symmetry.space_group_name_H-M   'P 1'
#
loop_
_entity.id
_entity.type
_entity.pdbx_description
1 polymer ?
#
loop_
_entity_poly.entity_id
_entity_poly.type
_entity_poly.pdbx_seq_one_letter_code
_entity_poly.pdbx_strand_id
1 'polypeptide(L)'
;MRKAKPKKRVILPDPVFNDQKVSKFVNHLMYDGKKSISYSIFYNALDIVKEKAAKEEKTPLEIWKQALDNITPQVEVKSRRIGGATFQVPTEIRPDRKESVSMKNMILFARKRGGKSMAEKLAAEIMDAYNNQGGAYKSKEDMHRMAEANRAFAHFRF
;
A
#
# COMPACT_ATOMS: atom_id res chain seq x y z
N MET A 1 3.40 -31.57 2.08
CA MET A 1 3.19 -30.52 1.05
C MET A 1 1.72 -30.12 1.03
N ARG A 2 1.39 -28.82 0.97
CA ARG A 2 -0.02 -28.37 0.82
C ARG A 2 -0.50 -28.67 -0.60
N LYS A 3 -1.43 -29.61 -0.76
CA LYS A 3 -2.00 -30.01 -2.06
C LYS A 3 -3.06 -29.04 -2.58
N ALA A 4 -3.74 -28.30 -1.71
CA ALA A 4 -4.82 -27.36 -2.07
C ALA A 4 -4.49 -25.92 -1.67
N LYS A 5 -4.86 -24.96 -2.53
CA LYS A 5 -4.81 -23.54 -2.19
C LYS A 5 -6.00 -23.17 -1.28
N PRO A 6 -5.81 -22.33 -0.25
CA PRO A 6 -6.93 -21.88 0.57
C PRO A 6 -7.95 -21.13 -0.27
N LYS A 7 -9.25 -21.33 0.01
CA LYS A 7 -10.32 -20.57 -0.64
C LYS A 7 -10.18 -19.09 -0.29
N LYS A 8 -10.26 -18.21 -1.28
CA LYS A 8 -10.29 -16.76 -1.06
C LYS A 8 -11.61 -16.39 -0.38
N ARG A 9 -11.55 -15.68 0.74
CA ARG A 9 -12.75 -15.16 1.41
C ARG A 9 -13.30 -13.98 0.62
N VAL A 10 -14.61 -13.91 0.49
CA VAL A 10 -15.30 -12.76 -0.10
C VAL A 10 -15.24 -11.59 0.90
N ILE A 11 -14.76 -10.45 0.44
CA ILE A 11 -14.70 -9.23 1.24
C ILE A 11 -15.93 -8.40 0.85
N LEU A 12 -16.77 -8.09 1.83
CA LEU A 12 -17.91 -7.20 1.64
C LEU A 12 -17.41 -5.77 1.37
N PRO A 13 -18.11 -5.02 0.51
CA PRO A 13 -17.79 -3.62 0.26
C PRO A 13 -18.00 -2.77 1.51
N ASP A 14 -17.38 -1.59 1.53
CA ASP A 14 -17.53 -0.61 2.59
C ASP A 14 -18.95 -0.04 2.63
N PRO A 15 -19.54 0.18 3.83
CA PRO A 15 -20.91 0.67 3.95
C PRO A 15 -21.11 2.11 3.47
N VAL A 16 -20.08 2.96 3.48
CA VAL A 16 -20.18 4.39 3.09
C VAL A 16 -19.92 4.58 1.59
N PHE A 17 -18.82 4.02 1.09
CA PHE A 17 -18.38 4.22 -0.29
C PHE A 17 -18.74 3.04 -1.21
N ASN A 18 -19.28 1.95 -0.66
CA ASN A 18 -19.59 0.71 -1.38
C ASN A 18 -18.39 0.16 -2.19
N ASP A 19 -17.18 0.31 -1.65
CA ASP A 19 -15.93 -0.06 -2.30
C ASP A 19 -15.17 -1.16 -1.53
N GLN A 20 -14.82 -2.25 -2.24
CA GLN A 20 -14.06 -3.37 -1.65
C GLN A 20 -12.61 -3.00 -1.32
N LYS A 21 -11.99 -2.04 -2.06
CA LYS A 21 -10.62 -1.59 -1.77
C LYS A 21 -10.55 -0.89 -0.41
N VAL A 22 -11.59 -0.11 -0.06
CA VAL A 22 -11.71 0.53 1.26
C VAL A 22 -11.77 -0.51 2.36
N SER A 23 -12.64 -1.52 2.22
CA SER A 23 -12.72 -2.62 3.20
C SER A 23 -11.40 -3.37 3.36
N LYS A 24 -10.65 -3.63 2.28
CA LYS A 24 -9.32 -4.23 2.33
C LYS A 24 -8.32 -3.32 3.07
N PHE A 25 -8.33 -2.02 2.78
CA PHE A 25 -7.46 -1.07 3.43
C PHE A 25 -7.71 -0.98 4.93
N VAL A 26 -8.96 -0.90 5.34
CA VAL A 26 -9.38 -0.92 6.76
C VAL A 26 -8.93 -2.20 7.46
N ASN A 27 -9.02 -3.36 6.78
CA ASN A 27 -8.53 -4.62 7.33
C ASN A 27 -6.99 -4.62 7.52
N HIS A 28 -6.22 -3.93 6.67
CA HIS A 28 -4.77 -3.75 6.85
C HIS A 28 -4.43 -2.70 7.92
N LEU A 29 -5.28 -1.70 8.09
CA LEU A 29 -5.12 -0.65 9.10
C LEU A 29 -5.43 -1.16 10.51
N MET A 30 -6.30 -2.16 10.62
CA MET A 30 -6.82 -2.68 11.87
C MET A 30 -5.72 -3.32 12.75
N TYR A 31 -5.79 -3.04 14.06
CA TYR A 31 -5.06 -3.73 15.13
C TYR A 31 -6.04 -4.42 16.08
N ASP A 32 -5.66 -5.55 16.62
CA ASP A 32 -6.38 -6.27 17.69
C ASP A 32 -7.86 -6.54 17.38
N GLY A 33 -8.23 -6.65 16.11
CA GLY A 33 -9.61 -6.83 15.69
C GLY A 33 -10.51 -5.59 15.84
N LYS A 34 -9.97 -4.42 16.20
CA LYS A 34 -10.71 -3.16 16.42
C LYS A 34 -11.11 -2.49 15.10
N LYS A 35 -12.05 -3.11 14.40
CA LYS A 35 -12.42 -2.70 13.03
C LYS A 35 -13.15 -1.36 12.98
N SER A 36 -14.04 -1.08 13.94
CA SER A 36 -14.78 0.19 14.01
C SER A 36 -13.85 1.39 14.14
N ILE A 37 -12.82 1.27 14.98
CA ILE A 37 -11.79 2.32 15.14
C ILE A 37 -11.04 2.56 13.83
N SER A 38 -10.71 1.49 13.10
CA SER A 38 -10.01 1.60 11.81
C SER A 38 -10.87 2.29 10.74
N TYR A 39 -12.17 2.04 10.73
CA TYR A 39 -13.11 2.78 9.88
C TYR A 39 -13.12 4.27 10.24
N SER A 40 -13.28 4.60 11.53
CA SER A 40 -13.27 6.00 11.98
C SER A 40 -11.98 6.72 11.61
N ILE A 41 -10.82 6.07 11.76
CA ILE A 41 -9.52 6.64 11.34
C ILE A 41 -9.51 6.92 9.84
N PHE A 42 -9.99 5.99 9.03
CA PHE A 42 -9.98 6.14 7.57
C PHE A 42 -10.94 7.25 7.11
N TYR A 43 -12.17 7.30 7.64
CA TYR A 43 -13.12 8.34 7.28
C TYR A 43 -12.65 9.72 7.71
N ASN A 44 -12.17 9.87 8.94
CA ASN A 44 -11.61 11.13 9.41
C ASN A 44 -10.39 11.56 8.58
N ALA A 45 -9.57 10.61 8.12
CA ALA A 45 -8.47 10.93 7.22
C ALA A 45 -8.96 11.44 5.86
N LEU A 46 -10.02 10.86 5.29
CA LEU A 46 -10.62 11.34 4.05
C LEU A 46 -11.28 12.72 4.21
N ASP A 47 -11.88 13.01 5.35
CA ASP A 47 -12.44 14.35 5.65
C ASP A 47 -11.33 15.41 5.67
N ILE A 48 -10.20 15.12 6.32
CA ILE A 48 -9.01 15.99 6.29
C ILE A 48 -8.46 16.15 4.87
N VAL A 49 -8.42 15.09 4.09
CA VAL A 49 -8.02 15.15 2.67
C VAL A 49 -8.96 16.05 1.88
N LYS A 50 -10.28 15.94 2.11
CA LYS A 50 -11.29 16.80 1.49
C LYS A 50 -11.05 18.28 1.77
N GLU A 51 -10.75 18.64 3.02
CA GLU A 51 -10.45 20.01 3.40
C GLU A 51 -9.19 20.53 2.72
N LYS A 52 -8.12 19.73 2.69
CA LYS A 52 -6.84 20.10 2.06
C LYS A 52 -6.90 20.17 0.54
N ALA A 53 -7.68 19.30 -0.06
CA ALA A 53 -7.87 19.23 -1.52
C ALA A 53 -9.09 20.01 -2.00
N ALA A 54 -9.59 20.99 -1.26
CA ALA A 54 -10.79 21.77 -1.59
C ALA A 54 -10.70 22.53 -2.94
N LYS A 55 -9.51 22.67 -3.50
CA LYS A 55 -9.26 23.27 -4.82
C LYS A 55 -9.29 22.26 -5.98
N GLU A 56 -9.31 20.98 -5.68
CA GLU A 56 -9.34 19.93 -6.68
C GLU A 56 -10.78 19.47 -6.95
N GLU A 57 -11.10 19.21 -8.22
CA GLU A 57 -12.44 18.72 -8.63
C GLU A 57 -12.67 17.25 -8.25
N LYS A 58 -11.65 16.56 -7.74
CA LYS A 58 -11.69 15.12 -7.41
C LYS A 58 -12.27 14.85 -6.05
N THR A 59 -12.98 13.74 -5.93
CA THR A 59 -13.45 13.25 -4.64
C THR A 59 -12.27 12.74 -3.77
N PRO A 60 -12.36 12.84 -2.43
CA PRO A 60 -11.32 12.34 -1.53
C PRO A 60 -10.97 10.85 -1.74
N LEU A 61 -11.99 10.07 -2.15
CA LEU A 61 -11.80 8.65 -2.47
C LEU A 61 -10.97 8.45 -3.74
N GLU A 62 -11.18 9.28 -4.76
CA GLU A 62 -10.38 9.24 -5.99
C GLU A 62 -8.93 9.66 -5.74
N ILE A 63 -8.71 10.70 -4.93
CA ILE A 63 -7.38 11.13 -4.50
C ILE A 63 -6.65 9.99 -3.79
N TRP A 64 -7.32 9.31 -2.85
CA TRP A 64 -6.75 8.15 -2.16
C TRP A 64 -6.44 6.98 -3.10
N LYS A 65 -7.33 6.67 -4.06
CA LYS A 65 -7.07 5.63 -5.07
C LYS A 65 -5.86 5.98 -5.95
N GLN A 66 -5.77 7.21 -6.40
CA GLN A 66 -4.63 7.67 -7.20
C GLN A 66 -3.34 7.66 -6.37
N ALA A 67 -3.38 8.06 -5.11
CA ALA A 67 -2.24 7.95 -4.21
C ALA A 67 -1.77 6.50 -4.05
N LEU A 68 -2.69 5.53 -3.93
CA LEU A 68 -2.35 4.10 -3.90
C LEU A 68 -1.68 3.65 -5.21
N ASP A 69 -2.21 4.06 -6.35
CA ASP A 69 -1.65 3.71 -7.66
C ASP A 69 -0.24 4.30 -7.83
N ASN A 70 -0.02 5.54 -7.38
CA ASN A 70 1.29 6.21 -7.41
C ASN A 70 2.36 5.47 -6.60
N ILE A 71 2.00 4.85 -5.47
CA ILE A 71 2.94 4.11 -4.60
C ILE A 71 2.98 2.61 -4.89
N THR A 72 2.23 2.13 -5.89
CA THR A 72 2.18 0.70 -6.22
C THR A 72 3.45 0.26 -6.94
N PRO A 73 4.28 -0.63 -6.36
CA PRO A 73 5.47 -1.13 -7.01
C PRO A 73 5.12 -2.17 -8.08
N GLN A 74 5.88 -2.16 -9.18
CA GLN A 74 5.73 -3.15 -10.26
C GLN A 74 6.58 -4.39 -10.02
N VAL A 75 7.73 -4.21 -9.36
CA VAL A 75 8.73 -5.26 -9.12
C VAL A 75 9.10 -5.28 -7.63
N GLU A 76 9.47 -6.46 -7.15
CA GLU A 76 10.06 -6.66 -5.82
C GLU A 76 11.34 -7.48 -5.94
N VAL A 77 12.24 -7.33 -4.99
CA VAL A 77 13.48 -8.10 -4.92
C VAL A 77 13.32 -9.21 -3.91
N LYS A 78 13.61 -10.44 -4.32
CA LYS A 78 13.57 -11.63 -3.45
C LYS A 78 14.95 -12.23 -3.30
N SER A 79 15.34 -12.48 -2.06
CA SER A 79 16.58 -13.21 -1.76
C SER A 79 16.45 -14.68 -2.15
N ARG A 80 17.37 -15.19 -2.95
CA ARG A 80 17.47 -16.60 -3.31
C ARG A 80 18.89 -17.10 -3.06
N ARG A 81 18.99 -18.29 -2.48
CA ARG A 81 20.27 -18.96 -2.23
C ARG A 81 20.57 -19.94 -3.37
N ILE A 82 21.67 -19.74 -4.05
CA ILE A 82 22.10 -20.56 -5.19
C ILE A 82 23.56 -20.90 -4.98
N GLY A 83 23.91 -22.19 -4.90
CA GLY A 83 25.30 -22.64 -4.74
C GLY A 83 26.02 -22.08 -3.50
N GLY A 84 25.27 -21.81 -2.40
CA GLY A 84 25.84 -21.25 -1.17
C GLY A 84 25.87 -19.72 -1.10
N ALA A 85 25.74 -19.01 -2.22
CA ALA A 85 25.64 -17.55 -2.26
C ALA A 85 24.18 -17.08 -2.26
N THR A 86 23.91 -15.92 -1.66
CA THR A 86 22.56 -15.31 -1.63
C THR A 86 22.50 -14.20 -2.66
N PHE A 87 21.57 -14.33 -3.60
CA PHE A 87 21.33 -13.36 -4.66
C PHE A 87 20.01 -12.64 -4.43
N GLN A 88 19.98 -11.34 -4.76
CA GLN A 88 18.77 -10.53 -4.77
C GLN A 88 18.18 -10.58 -6.18
N VAL A 89 17.09 -11.36 -6.35
CA VAL A 89 16.47 -11.62 -7.65
C VAL A 89 15.26 -10.73 -7.85
N PRO A 90 15.23 -9.85 -8.86
CA PRO A 90 14.06 -9.03 -9.17
C PRO A 90 12.95 -9.90 -9.75
N THR A 91 11.74 -9.74 -9.21
CA THR A 91 10.55 -10.47 -9.65
C THR A 91 9.37 -9.51 -9.80
N GLU A 92 8.54 -9.72 -10.83
CA GLU A 92 7.30 -8.98 -10.95
C GLU A 92 6.32 -9.34 -9.82
N ILE A 93 5.60 -8.35 -9.35
CA ILE A 93 4.59 -8.54 -8.31
C ILE A 93 3.26 -8.91 -8.98
N ARG A 94 2.61 -9.98 -8.51
CA ARG A 94 1.28 -10.36 -8.99
C ARG A 94 0.25 -9.27 -8.66
N PRO A 95 -0.78 -9.05 -9.51
CA PRO A 95 -1.78 -7.98 -9.32
C PRO A 95 -2.42 -7.96 -7.92
N ASP A 96 -2.87 -9.11 -7.42
CA ASP A 96 -3.46 -9.25 -6.07
C ASP A 96 -2.50 -8.80 -4.95
N ARG A 97 -1.19 -8.99 -5.16
CA ARG A 97 -0.16 -8.64 -4.20
C ARG A 97 0.24 -7.17 -4.31
N LYS A 98 0.23 -6.59 -5.51
CA LYS A 98 0.51 -5.15 -5.73
C LYS A 98 -0.36 -4.28 -4.84
N GLU A 99 -1.68 -4.50 -4.88
CA GLU A 99 -2.66 -3.79 -4.06
C GLU A 99 -2.37 -3.92 -2.55
N SER A 100 -2.06 -5.13 -2.10
CA SER A 100 -1.74 -5.37 -0.69
C SER A 100 -0.43 -4.71 -0.24
N VAL A 101 0.58 -4.67 -1.11
CA VAL A 101 1.87 -4.04 -0.82
C VAL A 101 1.72 -2.52 -0.74
N SER A 102 1.01 -1.89 -1.69
CA SER A 102 0.77 -0.45 -1.67
C SER A 102 0.02 -0.01 -0.42
N MET A 103 -1.06 -0.72 -0.04
CA MET A 103 -1.82 -0.44 1.19
C MET A 103 -0.96 -0.54 2.44
N LYS A 104 -0.16 -1.61 2.56
CA LYS A 104 0.74 -1.81 3.71
C LYS A 104 1.82 -0.74 3.79
N ASN A 105 2.41 -0.35 2.66
CA ASN A 105 3.41 0.71 2.63
C ASN A 105 2.81 2.05 3.04
N MET A 106 1.66 2.44 2.51
CA MET A 106 0.97 3.67 2.93
C MET A 106 0.73 3.70 4.45
N ILE A 107 0.21 2.62 5.02
CA ILE A 107 -0.05 2.51 6.46
C ILE A 107 1.26 2.56 7.27
N LEU A 108 2.29 1.83 6.82
CA LEU A 108 3.59 1.78 7.50
C LEU A 108 4.22 3.17 7.59
N PHE A 109 4.24 3.90 6.48
CA PHE A 109 4.84 5.24 6.44
C PHE A 109 3.97 6.28 7.15
N ALA A 110 2.63 6.18 7.06
CA ALA A 110 1.75 7.00 7.86
C ALA A 110 2.02 6.82 9.37
N ARG A 111 2.21 5.60 9.85
CA ARG A 111 2.55 5.31 11.25
C ARG A 111 3.90 5.89 11.70
N LYS A 112 4.89 5.95 10.80
CA LYS A 112 6.22 6.53 11.07
C LYS A 112 6.21 8.05 11.14
N ARG A 113 5.17 8.72 10.63
CA ARG A 113 5.06 10.18 10.69
C ARG A 113 4.85 10.70 12.11
N GLY A 114 5.38 11.88 12.39
CA GLY A 114 4.95 12.68 13.52
C GLY A 114 3.52 13.21 13.32
N GLY A 115 2.81 13.47 14.40
CA GLY A 115 1.44 13.99 14.37
C GLY A 115 0.62 13.53 15.57
N LYS A 116 -0.49 14.22 15.85
CA LYS A 116 -1.32 13.96 17.03
C LYS A 116 -2.17 12.69 16.88
N SER A 117 -2.81 12.52 15.73
CA SER A 117 -3.72 11.39 15.49
C SER A 117 -3.29 10.57 14.29
N MET A 118 -3.71 9.28 14.24
CA MET A 118 -3.45 8.42 13.09
C MET A 118 -4.20 8.90 11.84
N ALA A 119 -5.35 9.55 12.00
CA ALA A 119 -6.10 10.14 10.89
C ALA A 119 -5.31 11.28 10.20
N GLU A 120 -4.71 12.18 10.98
CA GLU A 120 -3.87 13.26 10.46
C GLU A 120 -2.62 12.72 9.74
N LYS A 121 -1.97 11.72 10.34
CA LYS A 121 -0.78 11.07 9.76
C LYS A 121 -1.11 10.39 8.43
N LEU A 122 -2.25 9.68 8.38
CA LEU A 122 -2.71 9.00 7.18
C LEU A 122 -3.11 10.01 6.09
N ALA A 123 -3.84 11.06 6.43
CA ALA A 123 -4.21 12.13 5.50
C ALA A 123 -2.98 12.82 4.89
N ALA A 124 -1.96 13.09 5.71
CA ALA A 124 -0.71 13.68 5.23
C ALA A 124 0.03 12.75 4.26
N GLU A 125 0.11 11.43 4.57
CA GLU A 125 0.74 10.45 3.66
C GLU A 125 -0.03 10.28 2.35
N ILE A 126 -1.37 10.31 2.40
CA ILE A 126 -2.23 10.27 1.20
C ILE A 126 -1.95 11.47 0.29
N MET A 127 -1.91 12.69 0.84
CA MET A 127 -1.66 13.90 0.06
C MET A 127 -0.25 13.92 -0.54
N ASP A 128 0.76 13.52 0.23
CA ASP A 128 2.13 13.43 -0.30
C ASP A 128 2.25 12.36 -1.39
N ALA A 129 1.65 11.17 -1.19
CA ALA A 129 1.63 10.10 -2.18
C ALA A 129 0.88 10.50 -3.46
N TYR A 130 -0.20 11.28 -3.33
CA TYR A 130 -0.91 11.85 -4.46
C TYR A 130 -0.01 12.76 -5.29
N ASN A 131 0.82 13.57 -4.62
CA ASN A 131 1.79 14.48 -5.26
C ASN A 131 3.12 13.80 -5.63
N ASN A 132 3.18 12.46 -5.64
CA ASN A 132 4.40 11.68 -5.91
C ASN A 132 5.54 12.01 -4.93
N GLN A 133 5.20 12.23 -3.68
CA GLN A 133 6.11 12.53 -2.57
C GLN A 133 5.86 11.60 -1.38
N GLY A 134 6.61 11.80 -0.31
CA GLY A 134 6.42 11.06 0.94
C GLY A 134 7.19 9.75 1.04
N GLY A 135 7.08 9.12 2.21
CA GLY A 135 7.85 7.93 2.53
C GLY A 135 7.45 6.70 1.74
N ALA A 136 6.14 6.53 1.50
CA ALA A 136 5.61 5.40 0.74
C ALA A 136 6.03 5.47 -0.74
N TYR A 137 6.01 6.67 -1.33
CA TYR A 137 6.48 6.88 -2.69
C TYR A 137 7.99 6.62 -2.81
N LYS A 138 8.79 7.17 -1.91
CA LYS A 138 10.24 6.92 -1.88
C LYS A 138 10.56 5.44 -1.74
N SER A 139 9.83 4.71 -0.91
CA SER A 139 10.02 3.26 -0.75
C SER A 139 9.76 2.49 -2.06
N LYS A 140 8.77 2.91 -2.88
CA LYS A 140 8.55 2.35 -4.21
C LYS A 140 9.77 2.61 -5.11
N GLU A 141 10.24 3.85 -5.17
CA GLU A 141 11.40 4.23 -5.99
C GLU A 141 12.66 3.46 -5.58
N ASP A 142 12.92 3.33 -4.27
CA ASP A 142 14.06 2.57 -3.77
C ASP A 142 13.96 1.08 -4.14
N MET A 143 12.75 0.50 -4.09
CA MET A 143 12.51 -0.89 -4.51
C MET A 143 12.76 -1.08 -6.02
N HIS A 144 12.31 -0.16 -6.86
CA HIS A 144 12.56 -0.17 -8.30
C HIS A 144 14.07 -0.02 -8.60
N ARG A 145 14.76 0.89 -7.91
CA ARG A 145 16.20 1.09 -8.04
C ARG A 145 16.99 -0.18 -7.64
N MET A 146 16.59 -0.83 -6.54
CA MET A 146 17.21 -2.10 -6.14
C MET A 146 16.97 -3.21 -7.17
N ALA A 147 15.76 -3.27 -7.74
CA ALA A 147 15.44 -4.25 -8.77
C ALA A 147 16.27 -4.02 -10.06
N GLU A 148 16.47 -2.77 -10.44
CA GLU A 148 17.27 -2.39 -11.60
C GLU A 148 18.76 -2.72 -11.38
N ALA A 149 19.32 -2.37 -10.22
CA ALA A 149 20.69 -2.70 -9.85
C ALA A 149 20.97 -4.21 -9.86
N ASN A 150 19.95 -5.03 -9.57
CA ASN A 150 20.06 -6.50 -9.57
C ASN A 150 19.53 -7.15 -10.84
N ARG A 151 19.31 -6.39 -11.92
CA ARG A 151 18.75 -6.88 -13.19
C ARG A 151 19.53 -8.05 -13.80
N ALA A 152 20.84 -8.08 -13.61
CA ALA A 152 21.70 -9.15 -14.07
C ALA A 152 21.31 -10.53 -13.50
N PHE A 153 20.68 -10.58 -12.32
CA PHE A 153 20.25 -11.82 -11.66
C PHE A 153 18.81 -12.23 -12.00
N ALA A 154 18.15 -11.52 -12.91
CA ALA A 154 16.74 -11.80 -13.28
C ALA A 154 16.55 -13.21 -13.87
N HIS A 155 17.58 -13.81 -14.47
CA HIS A 155 17.55 -15.17 -15.00
C HIS A 155 17.44 -16.27 -13.93
N PHE A 156 17.72 -15.95 -12.66
CA PHE A 156 17.50 -16.84 -11.51
C PHE A 156 16.05 -16.85 -11.01
N ARG A 157 15.15 -16.31 -11.81
CA ARG A 157 13.71 -16.27 -11.53
C ARG A 157 13.09 -17.63 -11.90
N PHE A 158 12.64 -18.39 -10.92
CA PHE A 158 11.91 -19.67 -11.07
C PHE A 158 10.52 -19.55 -10.48
#